data_c7822012ad7e5ea0fe351d51ff2c43df
#
_entry.id   c7822012ad7e5ea0fe351d51ff2c43df
#
_cell.length_a   1.000
_cell.length_b   1.000
_cell.length_c   1.000
_cell.angle_alpha   90.00
_cell.angle_beta   90.00
_cell.angle_gamma   90.00
#
_symmetry.space_group_name_H-M   'P 1'
#
loop_
_entity.id
_entity.type
_entity.pdbx_description
1 polymer ?
#
loop_
_entity_poly.entity_id
_entity_poly.type
_entity_poly.pdbx_seq_one_letter_code
_entity_poly.pdbx_strand_id
1 'polypeptide(L)'
;MSESTQPPWWKGATVYQIYPRSFADSNGDGIGDLNGVLRHLDHLQQLGVDALWLSPIFRSPMADAGYDISDYCDIDPLFGSLADIDRLIAEAHARDIRVLLDFVPNHTSDEHPWFVESRSSRDNPKRDWYIWRDQPNNWRAALGAGSAWTWDEHTQQYYLHLFLDKQPDLNWRNPEVVEAMHDVLRFWLDRGVDGFRIDVIHCTGKDLSFADDPRCQAGQPLSDFNDQPYSHEVLRGLRKLVDSYPGDRMLVGEVNIRSTERVLQYYGAGDELHLAFNFNPLDAPWDPVLFRTCIRDVQHWLQPAGAWPTWVLSNHDNVRQRSRYRGSEQAARAAAVMLLTLRGTPFIYQGEELGLEDALITAETRVDPGGRDGCRAPIPWQAEPPHGWSGAKPWLPFPPEADELAAERQTGAANSMFALYQRLLAARKASPALHHGDFEELPSHPEVLAYRRQLDGDQRLVCINFAEQPHAYPHAGHWQVEIASDGVGEGEPYAGTLNPGQALLLRPMEN
;
A
#
# COMPACT_ATOMS: atom_id res chain seq x y z
N MET A 1 7.55 -23.80 23.35
CA MET A 1 8.37 -22.92 22.51
C MET A 1 8.45 -21.60 23.24
N SER A 2 9.66 -21.11 23.55
CA SER A 2 9.81 -19.81 24.21
C SER A 2 9.28 -18.73 23.26
N GLU A 3 8.27 -17.99 23.67
CA GLU A 3 7.86 -16.79 22.96
C GLU A 3 9.07 -15.89 22.79
N SER A 4 9.37 -15.51 21.55
CA SER A 4 10.39 -14.51 21.26
C SER A 4 9.98 -13.24 22.00
N THR A 5 10.84 -12.72 22.87
CA THR A 5 10.60 -11.47 23.62
C THR A 5 10.67 -10.24 22.73
N GLN A 6 11.08 -10.38 21.47
CA GLN A 6 11.10 -9.28 20.50
C GLN A 6 9.80 -9.22 19.72
N PRO A 7 9.26 -8.00 19.50
CA PRO A 7 8.09 -7.83 18.67
C PRO A 7 8.38 -8.30 17.23
N PRO A 8 7.36 -8.81 16.51
CA PRO A 8 7.53 -9.24 15.12
C PRO A 8 7.99 -8.08 14.25
N TRP A 9 8.85 -8.38 13.27
CA TRP A 9 9.55 -7.38 12.45
C TRP A 9 8.62 -6.34 11.80
N TRP A 10 7.43 -6.77 11.36
CA TRP A 10 6.49 -5.92 10.63
C TRP A 10 5.86 -4.80 11.50
N LYS A 11 5.89 -4.91 12.83
CA LYS A 11 5.39 -3.83 13.71
C LYS A 11 6.25 -2.57 13.66
N GLY A 12 7.56 -2.71 13.55
CA GLY A 12 8.46 -1.56 13.49
C GLY A 12 8.82 -1.13 12.07
N ALA A 13 8.66 -2.03 11.11
CA ALA A 13 9.11 -1.86 9.74
C ALA A 13 8.46 -0.67 9.01
N THR A 14 9.18 -0.19 8.01
CA THR A 14 8.65 0.67 6.95
C THR A 14 8.64 -0.10 5.64
N VAL A 15 7.48 -0.16 5.00
CA VAL A 15 7.29 -0.86 3.73
C VAL A 15 7.30 0.13 2.58
N TYR A 16 8.06 -0.16 1.53
CA TYR A 16 8.09 0.63 0.31
C TYR A 16 7.35 -0.09 -0.80
N GLN A 17 6.30 0.52 -1.33
CA GLN A 17 5.54 -0.03 -2.44
C GLN A 17 6.22 0.30 -3.78
N ILE A 18 6.51 -0.73 -4.56
CA ILE A 18 6.97 -0.65 -5.94
C ILE A 18 5.83 -1.03 -6.88
N TYR A 19 5.52 -0.15 -7.83
CA TYR A 19 4.71 -0.44 -9.01
C TYR A 19 5.66 -0.75 -10.18
N PRO A 20 5.95 -2.03 -10.49
CA PRO A 20 7.10 -2.43 -11.31
C PRO A 20 7.14 -1.76 -12.68
N ARG A 21 6.00 -1.66 -13.36
CA ARG A 21 5.90 -1.02 -14.69
C ARG A 21 6.46 0.40 -14.76
N SER A 22 6.46 1.11 -13.63
CA SER A 22 6.83 2.53 -13.54
C SER A 22 8.05 2.78 -12.64
N PHE A 23 8.72 1.72 -12.18
CA PHE A 23 9.84 1.90 -11.29
C PHE A 23 11.14 2.16 -12.06
N ALA A 24 11.61 1.22 -12.86
CA ALA A 24 12.81 1.39 -13.68
C ALA A 24 12.82 0.39 -14.84
N ASP A 25 13.13 0.87 -16.03
CA ASP A 25 13.27 0.09 -17.27
C ASP A 25 14.72 -0.38 -17.42
N SER A 26 14.95 -1.69 -17.48
CA SER A 26 16.28 -2.26 -17.62
C SER A 26 16.62 -2.66 -19.06
N ASN A 27 15.63 -2.87 -19.90
CA ASN A 27 15.78 -3.45 -21.23
C ASN A 27 15.51 -2.45 -22.37
N GLY A 28 14.96 -1.26 -22.06
CA GLY A 28 14.72 -0.19 -23.01
C GLY A 28 13.41 -0.31 -23.79
N ASP A 29 12.44 -1.05 -23.29
CA ASP A 29 11.12 -1.21 -23.93
C ASP A 29 10.09 -0.15 -23.49
N GLY A 30 10.42 0.69 -22.52
CA GLY A 30 9.56 1.74 -21.97
C GLY A 30 8.70 1.28 -20.80
N ILE A 31 8.92 0.07 -20.31
CA ILE A 31 8.21 -0.54 -19.19
C ILE A 31 9.22 -0.98 -18.13
N GLY A 32 8.95 -0.65 -16.87
CA GLY A 32 9.79 -1.08 -15.77
C GLY A 32 9.71 -2.58 -15.52
N ASP A 33 10.80 -3.16 -15.01
CA ASP A 33 10.96 -4.60 -14.84
C ASP A 33 11.73 -4.96 -13.56
N LEU A 34 11.82 -6.25 -13.21
CA LEU A 34 12.49 -6.76 -12.02
C LEU A 34 14.00 -6.46 -12.03
N ASN A 35 14.64 -6.45 -13.19
CA ASN A 35 16.05 -6.08 -13.30
C ASN A 35 16.26 -4.58 -13.08
N GLY A 36 15.29 -3.76 -13.45
CA GLY A 36 15.25 -2.34 -13.09
C GLY A 36 15.15 -2.15 -11.57
N VAL A 37 14.30 -2.91 -10.89
CA VAL A 37 14.22 -2.90 -9.41
C VAL A 37 15.57 -3.32 -8.81
N LEU A 38 16.16 -4.41 -9.30
CA LEU A 38 17.47 -4.88 -8.85
C LEU A 38 18.58 -3.81 -8.94
N ARG A 39 18.61 -3.03 -10.01
CA ARG A 39 19.59 -1.94 -10.19
C ARG A 39 19.46 -0.83 -9.17
N HIS A 40 18.29 -0.67 -8.55
CA HIS A 40 18.00 0.41 -7.62
C HIS A 40 17.82 -0.06 -6.16
N LEU A 41 18.20 -1.31 -5.83
CA LEU A 41 18.16 -1.80 -4.44
C LEU A 41 19.05 -1.00 -3.50
N ASP A 42 20.19 -0.49 -3.98
CA ASP A 42 21.08 0.35 -3.18
C ASP A 42 20.45 1.71 -2.84
N HIS A 43 19.62 2.28 -3.72
CA HIS A 43 18.82 3.47 -3.44
C HIS A 43 17.83 3.21 -2.30
N LEU A 44 17.12 2.07 -2.35
CA LEU A 44 16.16 1.67 -1.33
C LEU A 44 16.83 1.36 0.01
N GLN A 45 18.01 0.74 -0.01
CA GLN A 45 18.83 0.52 1.19
C GLN A 45 19.31 1.86 1.78
N GLN A 46 19.77 2.80 0.95
CA GLN A 46 20.17 4.14 1.38
C GLN A 46 18.99 4.95 1.95
N LEU A 47 17.80 4.81 1.37
CA LEU A 47 16.58 5.39 1.91
C LEU A 47 16.30 4.86 3.31
N GLY A 48 16.57 3.58 3.55
CA GLY A 48 16.46 2.95 4.86
C GLY A 48 15.15 2.21 5.09
N VAL A 49 14.46 1.73 4.04
CA VAL A 49 13.25 0.91 4.16
C VAL A 49 13.57 -0.51 4.63
N ASP A 50 12.58 -1.20 5.20
CA ASP A 50 12.75 -2.53 5.79
C ASP A 50 12.14 -3.64 4.96
N ALA A 51 11.17 -3.29 4.10
CA ALA A 51 10.51 -4.24 3.21
C ALA A 51 10.07 -3.57 1.92
N LEU A 52 10.02 -4.37 0.84
CA LEU A 52 9.41 -3.99 -0.44
C LEU A 52 8.08 -4.69 -0.59
N TRP A 53 7.07 -4.00 -1.07
CA TRP A 53 5.85 -4.58 -1.60
C TRP A 53 5.84 -4.37 -3.11
N LEU A 54 5.88 -5.46 -3.88
CA LEU A 54 5.75 -5.44 -5.33
C LEU A 54 4.26 -5.58 -5.71
N SER A 55 3.70 -4.59 -6.41
CA SER A 55 2.41 -4.76 -7.11
C SER A 55 2.52 -5.89 -8.14
N PRO A 56 1.40 -6.49 -8.64
CA PRO A 56 1.44 -7.75 -9.35
C PRO A 56 2.47 -7.84 -10.48
N ILE A 57 3.23 -8.93 -10.49
CA ILE A 57 4.27 -9.25 -11.48
C ILE A 57 3.98 -10.56 -12.21
N PHE A 58 2.86 -11.19 -11.88
CA PHE A 58 2.45 -12.49 -12.43
C PHE A 58 1.97 -12.37 -13.87
N ARG A 59 1.88 -13.53 -14.58
CA ARG A 59 1.32 -13.52 -15.93
C ARG A 59 -0.08 -12.93 -15.96
N SER A 60 -0.29 -11.99 -16.88
CA SER A 60 -1.54 -11.25 -16.98
C SER A 60 -1.73 -10.74 -18.42
N PRO A 61 -2.95 -10.79 -18.98
CA PRO A 61 -3.31 -10.04 -20.19
C PRO A 61 -3.28 -8.52 -20.04
N MET A 62 -3.09 -8.02 -18.80
CA MET A 62 -2.97 -6.60 -18.46
C MET A 62 -4.25 -5.77 -18.70
N ALA A 63 -5.42 -6.38 -18.61
CA ALA A 63 -6.70 -5.68 -18.67
C ALA A 63 -6.89 -4.73 -17.48
N ASP A 64 -6.38 -5.11 -16.32
CA ASP A 64 -6.29 -4.28 -15.10
C ASP A 64 -4.83 -4.19 -14.60
N ALA A 65 -3.92 -3.93 -15.55
CA ALA A 65 -2.52 -3.63 -15.28
C ALA A 65 -1.79 -4.64 -14.35
N GLY A 66 -2.15 -5.93 -14.45
CA GLY A 66 -1.55 -7.03 -13.69
C GLY A 66 -2.46 -7.66 -12.65
N TYR A 67 -3.56 -7.01 -12.26
CA TYR A 67 -4.54 -7.59 -11.32
C TYR A 67 -5.46 -8.62 -11.94
N ASP A 68 -5.50 -8.77 -13.27
CA ASP A 68 -6.15 -9.85 -14.02
C ASP A 68 -5.15 -11.00 -14.27
N ILE A 69 -4.90 -11.82 -13.25
CA ILE A 69 -3.85 -12.84 -13.26
C ILE A 69 -4.27 -14.08 -14.03
N SER A 70 -3.45 -14.48 -15.03
CA SER A 70 -3.66 -15.72 -15.81
C SER A 70 -2.80 -16.91 -15.35
N ASP A 71 -1.73 -16.67 -14.58
CA ASP A 71 -0.92 -17.69 -13.90
C ASP A 71 -0.26 -17.08 -12.68
N TYR A 72 -0.62 -17.54 -11.48
CA TYR A 72 -0.09 -17.06 -10.20
C TYR A 72 1.32 -17.55 -9.87
N CYS A 73 1.80 -18.60 -10.56
CA CYS A 73 3.07 -19.26 -10.25
C CYS A 73 4.17 -18.98 -11.28
N ASP A 74 3.95 -18.03 -12.19
CA ASP A 74 4.95 -17.60 -13.16
C ASP A 74 4.98 -16.06 -13.25
N ILE A 75 6.10 -15.54 -13.71
CA ILE A 75 6.32 -14.10 -13.90
C ILE A 75 5.91 -13.71 -15.31
N ASP A 76 5.23 -12.58 -15.48
CA ASP A 76 4.94 -12.06 -16.79
C ASP A 76 6.26 -11.69 -17.50
N PRO A 77 6.45 -12.11 -18.77
CA PRO A 77 7.66 -11.79 -19.56
C PRO A 77 7.95 -10.29 -19.64
N LEU A 78 6.95 -9.45 -19.45
CA LEU A 78 7.09 -8.00 -19.38
C LEU A 78 7.98 -7.57 -18.19
N PHE A 79 7.91 -8.30 -17.08
CA PHE A 79 8.67 -8.00 -15.86
C PHE A 79 9.93 -8.83 -15.69
N GLY A 80 10.07 -9.92 -16.42
CA GLY A 80 11.22 -10.83 -16.33
C GLY A 80 10.86 -12.30 -16.21
N SER A 81 11.53 -13.00 -15.32
CA SER A 81 11.37 -14.45 -15.12
C SER A 81 11.40 -14.85 -13.64
N LEU A 82 11.07 -16.14 -13.36
CA LEU A 82 11.22 -16.70 -12.01
C LEU A 82 12.67 -16.59 -11.49
N ALA A 83 13.67 -16.68 -12.36
CA ALA A 83 15.06 -16.50 -11.95
C ALA A 83 15.37 -15.04 -11.54
N ASP A 84 14.71 -14.05 -12.15
CA ASP A 84 14.90 -12.65 -11.81
C ASP A 84 14.26 -12.32 -10.46
N ILE A 85 13.08 -12.84 -10.16
CA ILE A 85 12.47 -12.66 -8.83
C ILE A 85 13.24 -13.40 -7.74
N ASP A 86 13.73 -14.61 -7.99
CA ASP A 86 14.57 -15.36 -7.05
C ASP A 86 15.84 -14.56 -6.71
N ARG A 87 16.46 -13.92 -7.71
CA ARG A 87 17.61 -13.04 -7.53
C ARG A 87 17.23 -11.77 -6.76
N LEU A 88 16.08 -11.17 -7.06
CA LEU A 88 15.62 -9.98 -6.35
C LEU A 88 15.41 -10.28 -4.86
N ILE A 89 14.77 -11.40 -4.51
CA ILE A 89 14.58 -11.82 -3.13
C ILE A 89 15.94 -12.00 -2.42
N ALA A 90 16.88 -12.71 -3.05
CA ALA A 90 18.20 -12.94 -2.50
C ALA A 90 19.00 -11.65 -2.26
N GLU A 91 18.98 -10.73 -3.25
CA GLU A 91 19.70 -9.46 -3.17
C GLU A 91 19.05 -8.47 -2.19
N ALA A 92 17.72 -8.49 -2.04
CA ALA A 92 17.00 -7.72 -1.03
C ALA A 92 17.35 -8.25 0.37
N HIS A 93 17.29 -9.56 0.58
CA HIS A 93 17.67 -10.19 1.87
C HIS A 93 19.13 -9.92 2.24
N ALA A 94 20.06 -9.90 1.27
CA ALA A 94 21.46 -9.54 1.51
C ALA A 94 21.65 -8.09 2.01
N ARG A 95 20.62 -7.24 1.85
CA ARG A 95 20.56 -5.85 2.33
C ARG A 95 19.64 -5.67 3.54
N ASP A 96 19.23 -6.77 4.20
CA ASP A 96 18.24 -6.79 5.28
C ASP A 96 16.86 -6.20 4.89
N ILE A 97 16.50 -6.28 3.62
CA ILE A 97 15.21 -5.83 3.08
C ILE A 97 14.35 -7.06 2.76
N ARG A 98 13.13 -7.10 3.31
CA ARG A 98 12.15 -8.16 3.06
C ARG A 98 11.36 -7.90 1.78
N VAL A 99 10.76 -8.96 1.24
CA VAL A 99 9.97 -8.88 0.01
C VAL A 99 8.56 -9.40 0.24
N LEU A 100 7.57 -8.55 -0.05
CA LEU A 100 6.15 -8.88 -0.05
C LEU A 100 5.66 -8.89 -1.49
N LEU A 101 4.87 -9.90 -1.85
CA LEU A 101 4.18 -9.95 -3.14
C LEU A 101 2.70 -9.59 -2.97
N ASP A 102 2.10 -9.13 -4.05
CA ASP A 102 0.66 -8.92 -4.12
C ASP A 102 -0.05 -10.26 -4.34
N PHE A 103 -1.04 -10.60 -3.53
CA PHE A 103 -1.85 -11.79 -3.66
C PHE A 103 -3.28 -11.38 -3.97
N VAL A 104 -3.78 -11.76 -5.15
CA VAL A 104 -5.10 -11.37 -5.67
C VAL A 104 -6.07 -12.55 -5.55
N PRO A 105 -6.74 -12.73 -4.39
CA PRO A 105 -7.54 -13.93 -4.16
C PRO A 105 -8.99 -13.83 -4.65
N ASN A 106 -9.50 -12.63 -4.94
CA ASN A 106 -10.91 -12.46 -5.24
C ASN A 106 -11.29 -13.01 -6.62
N HIS A 107 -10.43 -12.87 -7.61
CA HIS A 107 -10.70 -13.16 -9.03
C HIS A 107 -9.45 -13.64 -9.76
N THR A 108 -9.63 -14.16 -10.96
CA THR A 108 -8.54 -14.43 -11.91
C THR A 108 -8.77 -13.63 -13.18
N SER A 109 -7.83 -13.70 -14.14
CA SER A 109 -8.12 -13.32 -15.52
C SER A 109 -9.16 -14.27 -16.14
N ASP A 110 -9.94 -13.80 -17.10
CA ASP A 110 -10.77 -14.64 -17.95
C ASP A 110 -9.93 -15.57 -18.88
N GLU A 111 -8.63 -15.32 -18.99
CA GLU A 111 -7.66 -16.18 -19.70
C GLU A 111 -6.98 -17.20 -18.77
N HIS A 112 -7.26 -17.18 -17.45
CA HIS A 112 -6.72 -18.18 -16.54
C HIS A 112 -7.22 -19.58 -16.91
N PRO A 113 -6.38 -20.63 -16.94
CA PRO A 113 -6.80 -22.00 -17.29
C PRO A 113 -8.01 -22.49 -16.51
N TRP A 114 -8.13 -22.11 -15.23
CA TRP A 114 -9.28 -22.49 -14.40
C TRP A 114 -10.60 -21.90 -14.94
N PHE A 115 -10.62 -20.65 -15.40
CA PHE A 115 -11.81 -20.05 -15.97
C PHE A 115 -12.10 -20.59 -17.36
N VAL A 116 -11.08 -20.78 -18.19
CA VAL A 116 -11.21 -21.38 -19.53
C VAL A 116 -11.86 -22.77 -19.43
N GLU A 117 -11.43 -23.60 -18.48
CA GLU A 117 -12.05 -24.88 -18.19
C GLU A 117 -13.48 -24.71 -17.67
N SER A 118 -13.69 -23.88 -16.64
CA SER A 118 -15.01 -23.61 -16.04
C SER A 118 -16.04 -23.16 -17.09
N ARG A 119 -15.62 -22.35 -18.06
CA ARG A 119 -16.43 -21.81 -19.15
C ARG A 119 -16.70 -22.83 -20.26
N SER A 120 -15.91 -23.90 -20.35
CA SER A 120 -16.00 -24.85 -21.47
C SER A 120 -17.28 -25.65 -21.51
N SER A 121 -17.92 -25.89 -20.37
CA SER A 121 -19.18 -26.64 -20.24
C SER A 121 -19.83 -26.42 -18.85
N ARG A 122 -21.16 -26.51 -18.77
CA ARG A 122 -21.87 -26.50 -17.47
C ARG A 122 -21.52 -27.71 -16.61
N ASP A 123 -21.07 -28.81 -17.22
CA ASP A 123 -20.71 -30.07 -16.52
C ASP A 123 -19.19 -30.19 -16.30
N ASN A 124 -18.39 -29.15 -16.61
CA ASN A 124 -16.97 -29.19 -16.36
C ASN A 124 -16.68 -29.29 -14.86
N PRO A 125 -15.69 -30.12 -14.41
CA PRO A 125 -15.34 -30.23 -12.98
C PRO A 125 -14.99 -28.91 -12.31
N LYS A 126 -14.44 -27.95 -13.06
CA LYS A 126 -14.14 -26.60 -12.54
C LYS A 126 -15.30 -25.61 -12.66
N ARG A 127 -16.52 -26.06 -13.04
CA ARG A 127 -17.66 -25.13 -13.18
C ARG A 127 -17.85 -24.29 -11.92
N ASP A 128 -17.88 -24.94 -10.77
CA ASP A 128 -18.11 -24.31 -9.46
C ASP A 128 -16.87 -23.62 -8.87
N TRP A 129 -15.76 -23.54 -9.61
CA TRP A 129 -14.62 -22.71 -9.21
C TRP A 129 -14.92 -21.22 -9.33
N TYR A 130 -15.92 -20.89 -10.16
CA TYR A 130 -16.43 -19.53 -10.37
C TYR A 130 -17.94 -19.50 -10.10
N ILE A 131 -18.50 -18.31 -10.01
CA ILE A 131 -19.90 -18.10 -9.66
C ILE A 131 -20.71 -17.87 -10.93
N TRP A 132 -21.59 -18.82 -11.25
CA TRP A 132 -22.44 -18.82 -12.43
C TRP A 132 -23.92 -18.79 -12.07
N ARG A 133 -24.74 -18.05 -12.85
CA ARG A 133 -26.20 -17.98 -12.66
C ARG A 133 -26.96 -17.91 -13.99
N ASP A 134 -28.19 -18.43 -13.99
CA ASP A 134 -29.10 -18.28 -15.16
C ASP A 134 -29.68 -16.86 -15.25
N GLN A 135 -29.80 -16.14 -14.13
CA GLN A 135 -30.32 -14.78 -14.06
C GLN A 135 -29.41 -13.89 -13.19
N PRO A 136 -29.06 -12.68 -13.67
CA PRO A 136 -28.33 -11.71 -12.86
C PRO A 136 -29.22 -11.09 -11.79
N ASN A 137 -28.62 -10.49 -10.76
CA ASN A 137 -29.26 -9.55 -9.86
C ASN A 137 -28.79 -8.11 -10.16
N ASN A 138 -29.10 -7.15 -9.28
CA ASN A 138 -28.74 -5.75 -9.48
C ASN A 138 -27.30 -5.38 -9.12
N TRP A 139 -26.44 -6.34 -8.79
CA TRP A 139 -25.07 -6.06 -8.37
C TRP A 139 -24.29 -5.31 -9.43
N ARG A 140 -23.49 -4.34 -8.97
CA ARG A 140 -22.65 -3.49 -9.83
C ARG A 140 -21.19 -3.77 -9.58
N ALA A 141 -20.43 -3.79 -10.66
CA ALA A 141 -18.99 -3.90 -10.63
C ALA A 141 -18.32 -2.54 -10.37
N ALA A 142 -17.10 -2.58 -9.85
CA ALA A 142 -16.21 -1.43 -9.73
C ALA A 142 -15.64 -0.98 -11.09
N LEU A 143 -14.82 0.04 -11.09
CA LEU A 143 -14.09 0.58 -12.26
C LEU A 143 -15.00 1.00 -13.43
N GLY A 144 -16.25 1.32 -13.14
CA GLY A 144 -17.21 1.75 -14.17
C GLY A 144 -17.73 0.62 -15.08
N ALA A 145 -17.49 -0.65 -14.72
CA ALA A 145 -17.87 -1.82 -15.53
C ALA A 145 -19.38 -2.11 -15.60
N GLY A 146 -20.23 -1.35 -14.89
CA GLY A 146 -21.68 -1.48 -14.96
C GLY A 146 -22.24 -2.63 -14.13
N SER A 147 -22.87 -3.65 -14.77
CA SER A 147 -23.35 -4.86 -14.09
C SER A 147 -22.17 -5.70 -13.61
N ALA A 148 -22.31 -6.34 -12.44
CA ALA A 148 -21.35 -7.33 -11.96
C ALA A 148 -21.51 -8.71 -12.62
N TRP A 149 -22.33 -8.81 -13.67
CA TRP A 149 -22.65 -10.05 -14.34
C TRP A 149 -22.49 -9.91 -15.85
N THR A 150 -21.68 -10.80 -16.44
CA THR A 150 -21.51 -10.88 -17.89
C THR A 150 -22.06 -12.18 -18.41
N TRP A 151 -22.83 -12.06 -19.52
CA TRP A 151 -23.42 -13.21 -20.20
C TRP A 151 -22.37 -14.00 -20.98
N ASP A 152 -22.34 -15.29 -20.79
CA ASP A 152 -21.53 -16.21 -21.59
C ASP A 152 -22.39 -16.94 -22.63
N GLU A 153 -22.17 -16.61 -23.89
CA GLU A 153 -22.90 -17.18 -25.03
C GLU A 153 -22.67 -18.69 -25.16
N HIS A 154 -21.52 -19.19 -24.74
CA HIS A 154 -21.19 -20.61 -24.91
C HIS A 154 -21.99 -21.51 -23.97
N THR A 155 -22.09 -21.13 -22.71
CA THR A 155 -22.79 -21.90 -21.68
C THR A 155 -24.17 -21.37 -21.34
N GLN A 156 -24.59 -20.24 -21.92
CA GLN A 156 -25.89 -19.61 -21.72
C GLN A 156 -26.18 -19.35 -20.22
N GLN A 157 -25.17 -18.77 -19.53
CA GLN A 157 -25.27 -18.33 -18.13
C GLN A 157 -24.48 -17.03 -17.93
N TYR A 158 -24.73 -16.36 -16.83
CA TYR A 158 -23.95 -15.20 -16.38
C TYR A 158 -22.89 -15.66 -15.40
N TYR A 159 -21.66 -15.09 -15.52
CA TYR A 159 -20.64 -15.20 -14.47
C TYR A 159 -20.50 -13.90 -13.70
N LEU A 160 -20.13 -14.03 -12.43
CA LEU A 160 -19.91 -12.89 -11.53
C LEU A 160 -18.52 -12.30 -11.74
N HIS A 161 -18.42 -10.96 -11.75
CA HIS A 161 -17.19 -10.19 -11.63
C HIS A 161 -17.45 -8.91 -10.84
N LEU A 162 -16.76 -8.71 -9.73
CA LEU A 162 -16.92 -7.48 -8.93
C LEU A 162 -16.08 -6.32 -9.49
N PHE A 163 -15.17 -6.59 -10.42
CA PHE A 163 -14.33 -5.62 -11.14
C PHE A 163 -14.63 -5.68 -12.64
N LEU A 164 -13.61 -5.77 -13.50
CA LEU A 164 -13.85 -5.86 -14.94
C LEU A 164 -14.46 -7.20 -15.33
N ASP A 165 -15.15 -7.23 -16.45
CA ASP A 165 -15.63 -8.48 -17.08
C ASP A 165 -14.48 -9.46 -17.42
N LYS A 166 -13.24 -8.95 -17.48
CA LYS A 166 -11.99 -9.69 -17.61
C LYS A 166 -11.48 -10.32 -16.31
N GLN A 167 -12.19 -10.11 -15.19
CA GLN A 167 -11.78 -10.55 -13.86
C GLN A 167 -12.89 -11.38 -13.16
N PRO A 168 -13.19 -12.61 -13.67
CA PRO A 168 -14.22 -13.46 -13.08
C PRO A 168 -13.90 -13.83 -11.63
N ASP A 169 -14.88 -13.70 -10.76
CA ASP A 169 -14.76 -13.93 -9.32
C ASP A 169 -14.70 -15.41 -8.96
N LEU A 170 -13.73 -15.78 -8.14
CA LEU A 170 -13.55 -17.13 -7.61
C LEU A 170 -14.61 -17.47 -6.56
N ASN A 171 -15.04 -18.74 -6.55
CA ASN A 171 -15.93 -19.30 -5.55
C ASN A 171 -15.14 -19.90 -4.38
N TRP A 172 -14.82 -19.12 -3.38
CA TRP A 172 -14.11 -19.57 -2.19
C TRP A 172 -14.86 -20.60 -1.33
N ARG A 173 -16.16 -20.84 -1.59
CA ARG A 173 -16.90 -21.95 -0.96
C ARG A 173 -16.50 -23.31 -1.52
N ASN A 174 -15.87 -23.34 -2.69
CA ASN A 174 -15.33 -24.57 -3.27
C ASN A 174 -13.99 -24.91 -2.60
N PRO A 175 -13.85 -26.07 -1.92
CA PRO A 175 -12.62 -26.44 -1.22
C PRO A 175 -11.43 -26.65 -2.16
N GLU A 176 -11.66 -26.97 -3.43
CA GLU A 176 -10.58 -27.10 -4.44
C GLU A 176 -9.99 -25.71 -4.78
N VAL A 177 -10.81 -24.66 -4.80
CA VAL A 177 -10.36 -23.28 -4.95
C VAL A 177 -9.51 -22.87 -3.76
N VAL A 178 -9.98 -23.17 -2.53
CA VAL A 178 -9.23 -22.88 -1.30
C VAL A 178 -7.85 -23.53 -1.34
N GLU A 179 -7.78 -24.81 -1.67
CA GLU A 179 -6.50 -25.53 -1.71
C GLU A 179 -5.57 -25.02 -2.84
N ALA A 180 -6.12 -24.76 -4.03
CA ALA A 180 -5.35 -24.20 -5.15
C ALA A 180 -4.74 -22.84 -4.81
N MET A 181 -5.49 -21.96 -4.13
CA MET A 181 -4.99 -20.65 -3.69
C MET A 181 -3.99 -20.78 -2.52
N HIS A 182 -4.15 -21.78 -1.65
CA HIS A 182 -3.12 -22.13 -0.66
C HIS A 182 -1.83 -22.62 -1.32
N ASP A 183 -1.92 -23.40 -2.41
CA ASP A 183 -0.74 -23.85 -3.17
C ASP A 183 0.00 -22.67 -3.81
N VAL A 184 -0.70 -21.64 -4.27
CA VAL A 184 -0.09 -20.39 -4.74
C VAL A 184 0.76 -19.75 -3.63
N LEU A 185 0.21 -19.63 -2.42
CA LEU A 185 0.98 -19.07 -1.29
C LEU A 185 2.19 -19.94 -0.93
N ARG A 186 2.03 -21.27 -0.89
CA ARG A 186 3.15 -22.21 -0.64
C ARG A 186 4.27 -22.03 -1.66
N PHE A 187 3.91 -21.93 -2.95
CA PHE A 187 4.88 -21.75 -4.04
C PHE A 187 5.78 -20.53 -3.81
N TRP A 188 5.21 -19.40 -3.38
CA TRP A 188 5.97 -18.18 -3.13
C TRP A 188 6.69 -18.18 -1.79
N LEU A 189 6.09 -18.75 -0.74
CA LEU A 189 6.73 -18.89 0.56
C LEU A 189 7.95 -19.82 0.48
N ASP A 190 7.87 -20.91 -0.28
CA ASP A 190 8.98 -21.84 -0.53
C ASP A 190 10.13 -21.17 -1.29
N ARG A 191 9.86 -20.11 -2.08
CA ARG A 191 10.85 -19.26 -2.76
C ARG A 191 11.47 -18.19 -1.86
N GLY A 192 10.99 -18.06 -0.62
CA GLY A 192 11.56 -17.13 0.36
C GLY A 192 10.85 -15.79 0.48
N VAL A 193 9.67 -15.61 -0.12
CA VAL A 193 8.85 -14.40 0.06
C VAL A 193 8.47 -14.24 1.54
N ASP A 194 8.58 -13.01 2.08
CA ASP A 194 8.40 -12.72 3.50
C ASP A 194 6.95 -12.46 3.90
N GLY A 195 6.06 -12.38 2.93
CA GLY A 195 4.63 -12.17 3.17
C GLY A 195 3.90 -11.66 1.96
N PHE A 196 2.64 -11.28 2.18
CA PHE A 196 1.76 -10.86 1.09
C PHE A 196 0.95 -9.62 1.46
N ARG A 197 0.77 -8.75 0.48
CA ARG A 197 -0.35 -7.82 0.46
C ARG A 197 -1.52 -8.53 -0.21
N ILE A 198 -2.65 -8.59 0.47
CA ILE A 198 -3.83 -9.30 -0.02
C ILE A 198 -4.79 -8.28 -0.62
N ASP A 199 -4.99 -8.40 -1.92
CA ASP A 199 -5.90 -7.58 -2.70
C ASP A 199 -7.36 -7.83 -2.31
N VAL A 200 -8.12 -6.77 -2.12
CA VAL A 200 -9.57 -6.72 -1.83
C VAL A 200 -10.12 -7.91 -1.04
N ILE A 201 -9.44 -8.30 0.03
CA ILE A 201 -9.77 -9.51 0.81
C ILE A 201 -11.22 -9.53 1.33
N HIS A 202 -11.80 -8.37 1.62
CA HIS A 202 -13.19 -8.22 2.03
C HIS A 202 -14.20 -8.66 0.96
N CYS A 203 -13.76 -8.80 -0.29
CA CYS A 203 -14.58 -9.24 -1.42
C CYS A 203 -14.64 -10.75 -1.60
N THR A 204 -13.76 -11.54 -0.96
CA THR A 204 -13.68 -13.00 -1.17
C THR A 204 -14.94 -13.75 -0.71
N GLY A 205 -15.55 -13.34 0.38
CA GLY A 205 -16.85 -13.84 0.81
C GLY A 205 -17.98 -13.22 -0.02
N LYS A 206 -18.88 -14.06 -0.55
CA LYS A 206 -20.05 -13.59 -1.31
C LYS A 206 -21.32 -13.90 -0.54
N ASP A 207 -22.33 -13.03 -0.65
CA ASP A 207 -23.68 -13.35 -0.22
C ASP A 207 -24.33 -14.33 -1.21
N LEU A 208 -24.39 -15.60 -0.84
CA LEU A 208 -24.94 -16.66 -1.68
C LEU A 208 -26.47 -16.64 -1.79
N SER A 209 -27.16 -15.74 -1.08
CA SER A 209 -28.58 -15.50 -1.34
C SER A 209 -28.80 -14.84 -2.69
N PHE A 210 -27.77 -14.11 -3.18
CA PHE A 210 -27.82 -13.32 -4.41
C PHE A 210 -29.03 -12.38 -4.46
N ALA A 211 -29.46 -11.88 -3.30
CA ALA A 211 -30.50 -10.87 -3.22
C ALA A 211 -30.04 -9.55 -3.87
N ASP A 212 -30.99 -8.78 -4.36
CA ASP A 212 -30.71 -7.40 -4.80
C ASP A 212 -30.18 -6.56 -3.64
N ASP A 213 -29.14 -5.75 -3.91
CA ASP A 213 -28.53 -4.90 -2.90
C ASP A 213 -28.99 -3.44 -3.08
N PRO A 214 -29.54 -2.81 -2.03
CA PRO A 214 -29.97 -1.41 -2.08
C PRO A 214 -28.86 -0.42 -2.42
N ARG A 215 -27.60 -0.75 -2.05
CA ARG A 215 -26.43 0.10 -2.36
C ARG A 215 -26.18 0.15 -3.88
N CYS A 216 -26.34 -0.98 -4.55
CA CYS A 216 -26.24 -1.06 -6.00
C CYS A 216 -27.36 -0.33 -6.71
N GLN A 217 -28.60 -0.27 -6.14
CA GLN A 217 -29.68 0.58 -6.64
C GLN A 217 -29.30 2.07 -6.57
N ALA A 218 -28.56 2.49 -5.53
CA ALA A 218 -28.03 3.83 -5.39
C ALA A 218 -26.80 4.11 -6.30
N GLY A 219 -26.41 3.16 -7.16
CA GLY A 219 -25.31 3.32 -8.08
C GLY A 219 -23.91 3.01 -7.52
N GLN A 220 -23.84 2.50 -6.27
CA GLN A 220 -22.57 2.15 -5.62
C GLN A 220 -22.10 0.75 -6.06
N PRO A 221 -20.81 0.55 -6.33
CA PRO A 221 -20.24 -0.77 -6.57
C PRO A 221 -20.33 -1.66 -5.32
N LEU A 222 -20.60 -2.95 -5.50
CA LEU A 222 -20.66 -3.88 -4.37
C LEU A 222 -19.29 -4.12 -3.74
N SER A 223 -18.22 -4.08 -4.52
CA SER A 223 -16.85 -4.28 -4.06
C SER A 223 -16.43 -3.32 -2.93
N ASP A 224 -16.93 -2.08 -2.94
CA ASP A 224 -16.60 -1.08 -1.91
C ASP A 224 -17.21 -1.40 -0.54
N PHE A 225 -18.23 -2.25 -0.51
CA PHE A 225 -19.04 -2.52 0.68
C PHE A 225 -19.20 -4.01 1.00
N ASN A 226 -18.67 -4.89 0.15
CA ASN A 226 -18.76 -6.32 0.38
C ASN A 226 -17.91 -6.69 1.60
N ASP A 227 -18.55 -7.28 2.61
CA ASP A 227 -17.96 -7.57 3.91
C ASP A 227 -18.78 -8.73 4.50
N GLN A 228 -18.50 -9.93 4.00
CA GLN A 228 -19.24 -11.13 4.37
C GLN A 228 -18.49 -11.93 5.44
N PRO A 229 -19.19 -12.55 6.39
CA PRO A 229 -18.55 -13.36 7.44
C PRO A 229 -17.60 -14.43 6.90
N TYR A 230 -17.84 -14.93 5.71
CA TYR A 230 -16.97 -15.94 5.10
C TYR A 230 -15.58 -15.40 4.71
N SER A 231 -15.41 -14.11 4.46
CA SER A 231 -14.08 -13.52 4.25
C SER A 231 -13.16 -13.75 5.45
N HIS A 232 -13.72 -13.72 6.66
CA HIS A 232 -12.98 -14.00 7.90
C HIS A 232 -12.56 -15.48 8.01
N GLU A 233 -13.40 -16.41 7.52
CA GLU A 233 -13.03 -17.84 7.47
C GLU A 233 -11.87 -18.06 6.48
N VAL A 234 -11.94 -17.44 5.31
CA VAL A 234 -10.85 -17.45 4.31
C VAL A 234 -9.55 -16.93 4.94
N LEU A 235 -9.62 -15.76 5.61
CA LEU A 235 -8.45 -15.15 6.26
C LEU A 235 -7.81 -16.06 7.31
N ARG A 236 -8.59 -16.69 8.17
CA ARG A 236 -8.05 -17.63 9.17
C ARG A 236 -7.33 -18.81 8.52
N GLY A 237 -7.84 -19.28 7.37
CA GLY A 237 -7.16 -20.30 6.56
C GLY A 237 -5.81 -19.85 6.03
N LEU A 238 -5.77 -18.66 5.41
CA LEU A 238 -4.54 -18.05 4.87
C LEU A 238 -3.54 -17.78 6.01
N ARG A 239 -4.01 -17.19 7.12
CA ARG A 239 -3.17 -16.91 8.29
C ARG A 239 -2.54 -18.17 8.87
N LYS A 240 -3.33 -19.22 9.07
CA LYS A 240 -2.82 -20.51 9.56
C LYS A 240 -1.73 -21.09 8.66
N LEU A 241 -1.91 -20.98 7.35
CA LEU A 241 -0.89 -21.43 6.39
C LEU A 241 0.40 -20.61 6.53
N VAL A 242 0.29 -19.30 6.51
CA VAL A 242 1.44 -18.38 6.57
C VAL A 242 2.21 -18.55 7.90
N ASP A 243 1.51 -18.65 9.02
CA ASP A 243 2.12 -18.90 10.35
C ASP A 243 2.81 -20.26 10.47
N SER A 244 2.54 -21.21 9.56
CA SER A 244 3.26 -22.50 9.54
C SER A 244 4.68 -22.40 8.96
N TYR A 245 5.02 -21.29 8.33
CA TYR A 245 6.34 -21.02 7.77
C TYR A 245 7.25 -20.30 8.78
N PRO A 246 8.55 -20.56 8.77
CA PRO A 246 9.49 -19.88 9.65
C PRO A 246 9.69 -18.41 9.24
N GLY A 247 10.10 -17.55 10.19
CA GLY A 247 10.58 -16.21 9.93
C GLY A 247 9.50 -15.12 9.97
N ASP A 248 8.42 -15.31 10.75
CA ASP A 248 7.37 -14.32 11.01
C ASP A 248 6.82 -13.73 9.69
N ARG A 249 6.30 -14.59 8.81
CA ARG A 249 5.70 -14.18 7.55
C ARG A 249 4.48 -13.28 7.79
N MET A 250 4.26 -12.26 6.96
CA MET A 250 3.30 -11.20 7.21
C MET A 250 2.18 -11.17 6.16
N LEU A 251 0.95 -10.91 6.62
CA LEU A 251 -0.21 -10.60 5.78
C LEU A 251 -0.67 -9.18 6.06
N VAL A 252 -0.70 -8.32 5.04
CA VAL A 252 -1.38 -7.03 5.09
C VAL A 252 -2.54 -7.04 4.11
N GLY A 253 -3.76 -6.75 4.57
CA GLY A 253 -4.96 -6.81 3.72
C GLY A 253 -5.40 -5.45 3.22
N GLU A 254 -5.80 -5.42 1.96
CA GLU A 254 -6.63 -4.34 1.46
C GLU A 254 -8.06 -4.56 1.91
N VAL A 255 -8.50 -3.74 2.88
CA VAL A 255 -9.86 -3.73 3.40
C VAL A 255 -10.47 -2.36 3.13
N ASN A 256 -11.06 -2.19 1.95
CA ASN A 256 -11.64 -0.90 1.55
C ASN A 256 -12.99 -0.66 2.25
N ILE A 257 -12.93 -0.52 3.56
CA ILE A 257 -14.07 -0.23 4.44
C ILE A 257 -13.75 1.03 5.24
N ARG A 258 -14.62 2.04 5.19
CA ARG A 258 -14.37 3.34 5.84
C ARG A 258 -14.52 3.32 7.36
N SER A 259 -15.22 2.34 7.92
CA SER A 259 -15.36 2.17 9.36
C SER A 259 -14.14 1.48 9.96
N THR A 260 -13.37 2.19 10.78
CA THR A 260 -12.21 1.63 11.50
C THR A 260 -12.63 0.49 12.45
N GLU A 261 -13.83 0.57 13.04
CA GLU A 261 -14.41 -0.50 13.86
C GLU A 261 -14.58 -1.80 13.06
N ARG A 262 -15.06 -1.71 11.82
CA ARG A 262 -15.20 -2.88 10.95
C ARG A 262 -13.84 -3.38 10.45
N VAL A 263 -12.91 -2.48 10.12
CA VAL A 263 -11.54 -2.87 9.76
C VAL A 263 -10.87 -3.65 10.89
N LEU A 264 -11.12 -3.28 12.17
CA LEU A 264 -10.57 -4.02 13.31
C LEU A 264 -11.00 -5.50 13.31
N GLN A 265 -12.18 -5.83 12.79
CA GLN A 265 -12.64 -7.23 12.74
C GLN A 265 -11.74 -8.11 11.88
N TYR A 266 -11.05 -7.56 10.89
CA TYR A 266 -10.11 -8.27 10.03
C TYR A 266 -8.77 -8.64 10.69
N TYR A 267 -8.54 -8.20 11.92
CA TYR A 267 -7.45 -8.70 12.76
C TYR A 267 -7.86 -9.97 13.53
N GLY A 268 -9.19 -10.26 13.63
CA GLY A 268 -9.74 -11.38 14.38
C GLY A 268 -9.35 -11.35 15.86
N ALA A 269 -9.08 -12.49 16.42
CA ALA A 269 -8.47 -12.64 17.75
C ALA A 269 -6.90 -12.70 17.66
N GLY A 270 -6.34 -12.07 16.63
CA GLY A 270 -4.91 -12.19 16.28
C GLY A 270 -4.63 -13.37 15.34
N ASP A 271 -5.67 -13.94 14.74
CA ASP A 271 -5.65 -15.12 13.88
C ASP A 271 -6.12 -14.87 12.44
N GLU A 272 -6.29 -13.58 12.08
CA GLU A 272 -6.59 -13.11 10.73
C GLU A 272 -5.44 -12.27 10.18
N LEU A 273 -5.65 -11.04 9.71
CA LEU A 273 -4.57 -10.20 9.20
C LEU A 273 -3.58 -9.80 10.32
N HIS A 274 -2.31 -9.69 9.97
CA HIS A 274 -1.32 -9.02 10.82
C HIS A 274 -1.50 -7.51 10.79
N LEU A 275 -1.78 -6.98 9.59
CA LEU A 275 -2.00 -5.56 9.30
C LEU A 275 -3.19 -5.41 8.33
N ALA A 276 -3.93 -4.33 8.46
CA ALA A 276 -4.95 -3.93 7.50
C ALA A 276 -4.74 -2.47 7.08
N PHE A 277 -4.91 -2.17 5.80
CA PHE A 277 -4.81 -0.79 5.32
C PHE A 277 -5.94 0.07 5.87
N ASN A 278 -5.57 1.28 6.29
CA ASN A 278 -6.49 2.34 6.63
C ASN A 278 -6.60 3.32 5.46
N PHE A 279 -7.73 3.32 4.78
CA PHE A 279 -7.96 4.14 3.59
C PHE A 279 -8.37 5.59 3.89
N ASN A 280 -8.77 5.92 5.13
CA ASN A 280 -9.23 7.27 5.45
C ASN A 280 -8.17 8.36 5.20
N PRO A 281 -6.87 8.18 5.51
CA PRO A 281 -5.84 9.16 5.19
C PRO A 281 -5.55 9.32 3.70
N LEU A 282 -5.80 8.28 2.89
CA LEU A 282 -5.53 8.28 1.44
C LEU A 282 -6.38 9.29 0.67
N ASP A 283 -7.57 9.62 1.16
CA ASP A 283 -8.46 10.58 0.51
C ASP A 283 -8.43 11.96 1.18
N ALA A 284 -7.79 12.09 2.34
CA ALA A 284 -7.78 13.33 3.10
C ALA A 284 -6.95 14.41 2.37
N PRO A 285 -7.51 15.61 2.09
CA PRO A 285 -6.71 16.77 1.77
C PRO A 285 -5.84 17.18 2.97
N TRP A 286 -4.92 18.11 2.80
CA TRP A 286 -4.10 18.63 3.90
C TRP A 286 -4.97 19.47 4.86
N ASP A 287 -5.64 18.80 5.77
CA ASP A 287 -6.61 19.37 6.70
C ASP A 287 -6.41 18.80 8.13
N PRO A 288 -6.17 19.67 9.14
CA PRO A 288 -5.87 19.23 10.51
C PRO A 288 -7.03 18.49 11.18
N VAL A 289 -8.27 18.83 10.85
CA VAL A 289 -9.47 18.20 11.45
C VAL A 289 -9.62 16.77 10.94
N LEU A 290 -9.44 16.59 9.62
CA LEU A 290 -9.56 15.27 9.00
C LEU A 290 -8.45 14.33 9.47
N PHE A 291 -7.17 14.76 9.46
CA PHE A 291 -6.08 13.93 9.95
C PHE A 291 -6.22 13.60 11.43
N ARG A 292 -6.59 14.57 12.26
CA ARG A 292 -6.83 14.33 13.69
C ARG A 292 -7.95 13.32 13.92
N THR A 293 -9.03 13.42 13.15
CA THR A 293 -10.16 12.47 13.22
C THR A 293 -9.70 11.07 12.84
N CYS A 294 -9.01 10.91 11.71
CA CYS A 294 -8.47 9.62 11.28
C CYS A 294 -7.54 8.99 12.33
N ILE A 295 -6.63 9.80 12.89
CA ILE A 295 -5.68 9.32 13.90
C ILE A 295 -6.41 8.91 15.18
N ARG A 296 -7.34 9.71 15.66
CA ARG A 296 -8.15 9.39 16.86
C ARG A 296 -8.95 8.12 16.68
N ASP A 297 -9.63 7.96 15.55
CA ASP A 297 -10.39 6.74 15.22
C ASP A 297 -9.50 5.50 15.26
N VAL A 298 -8.35 5.56 14.61
CA VAL A 298 -7.40 4.44 14.60
C VAL A 298 -6.91 4.11 16.01
N GLN A 299 -6.50 5.11 16.80
CA GLN A 299 -6.02 4.87 18.15
C GLN A 299 -7.15 4.38 19.08
N HIS A 300 -8.37 4.91 18.92
CA HIS A 300 -9.53 4.51 19.71
C HIS A 300 -9.89 3.04 19.54
N TRP A 301 -9.90 2.55 18.29
CA TRP A 301 -10.34 1.18 17.99
C TRP A 301 -9.22 0.15 18.09
N LEU A 302 -8.03 0.46 17.55
CA LEU A 302 -6.96 -0.52 17.40
C LEU A 302 -6.07 -0.64 18.65
N GLN A 303 -5.75 0.47 19.31
CA GLN A 303 -4.81 0.44 20.44
C GLN A 303 -5.32 -0.40 21.62
N PRO A 304 -6.59 -0.27 22.09
CA PRO A 304 -7.11 -1.10 23.18
C PRO A 304 -7.19 -2.58 22.82
N ALA A 305 -7.38 -2.90 21.55
CA ALA A 305 -7.41 -4.28 21.04
C ALA A 305 -6.02 -4.89 20.84
N GLY A 306 -4.93 -4.14 21.08
CA GLY A 306 -3.57 -4.59 20.81
C GLY A 306 -3.23 -4.70 19.32
N ALA A 307 -4.13 -4.26 18.43
CA ALA A 307 -3.94 -4.27 17.00
C ALA A 307 -2.94 -3.18 16.58
N TRP A 308 -2.20 -3.46 15.50
CA TRP A 308 -1.16 -2.55 15.00
C TRP A 308 -1.62 -1.90 13.70
N PRO A 309 -1.73 -0.57 13.64
CA PRO A 309 -2.25 0.11 12.48
C PRO A 309 -1.23 0.20 11.33
N THR A 310 -1.72 0.48 10.14
CA THR A 310 -0.94 0.95 9.00
C THR A 310 -1.20 2.42 8.72
N TRP A 311 -0.23 3.08 8.12
CA TRP A 311 -0.36 4.43 7.61
C TRP A 311 0.11 4.49 6.17
N VAL A 312 -0.72 5.03 5.29
CA VAL A 312 -0.45 5.16 3.86
C VAL A 312 -1.06 6.47 3.37
N LEU A 313 -0.29 7.25 2.61
CA LEU A 313 -0.73 8.55 2.07
C LEU A 313 -0.84 8.55 0.54
N SER A 314 -0.20 7.60 -0.13
CA SER A 314 -0.27 7.39 -1.57
C SER A 314 -0.17 5.91 -1.90
N ASN A 315 -0.74 5.48 -3.01
CA ASN A 315 -0.56 4.18 -3.61
C ASN A 315 -0.80 4.26 -5.14
N HIS A 316 -0.80 3.12 -5.81
CA HIS A 316 -0.99 3.02 -7.27
C HIS A 316 -2.45 3.19 -7.73
N ASP A 317 -3.40 3.37 -6.83
CA ASP A 317 -4.84 3.53 -7.11
C ASP A 317 -5.38 4.92 -6.76
N ASN A 318 -4.64 5.68 -5.95
CA ASN A 318 -5.08 6.97 -5.42
C ASN A 318 -4.12 8.09 -5.84
N VAL A 319 -4.68 9.28 -6.03
CA VAL A 319 -3.91 10.52 -6.30
C VAL A 319 -2.78 10.68 -5.28
N ARG A 320 -1.56 10.96 -5.77
CA ARG A 320 -0.38 11.15 -4.92
C ARG A 320 -0.63 12.25 -3.88
N GLN A 321 -0.08 12.09 -2.70
CA GLN A 321 -0.30 13.02 -1.58
C GLN A 321 0.02 14.48 -1.96
N ARG A 322 1.15 14.76 -2.63
CA ARG A 322 1.52 16.14 -3.02
C ARG A 322 0.50 16.75 -3.96
N SER A 323 0.02 16.01 -4.97
CA SER A 323 -1.05 16.46 -5.86
C SER A 323 -2.35 16.74 -5.09
N ARG A 324 -2.73 15.85 -4.16
CA ARG A 324 -3.90 16.00 -3.28
C ARG A 324 -3.75 17.21 -2.34
N TYR A 325 -2.52 17.57 -1.98
CA TYR A 325 -2.17 18.78 -1.21
C TYR A 325 -1.91 19.99 -2.11
N ARG A 326 -2.46 20.00 -3.33
CA ARG A 326 -2.41 21.10 -4.31
C ARG A 326 -0.98 21.47 -4.73
N GLY A 327 -0.10 20.50 -4.86
CA GLY A 327 1.32 20.68 -5.25
C GLY A 327 2.22 21.21 -4.13
N SER A 328 1.70 21.37 -2.91
CA SER A 328 2.49 21.93 -1.80
C SER A 328 3.60 20.97 -1.35
N GLU A 329 4.84 21.29 -1.67
CA GLU A 329 6.01 20.58 -1.14
C GLU A 329 6.07 20.67 0.39
N GLN A 330 5.77 21.85 0.95
CA GLN A 330 5.77 22.07 2.41
C GLN A 330 4.81 21.11 3.11
N ALA A 331 3.58 20.96 2.60
CA ALA A 331 2.60 20.03 3.15
C ALA A 331 3.07 18.57 2.99
N ALA A 332 3.66 18.20 1.85
CA ALA A 332 4.21 16.86 1.62
C ALA A 332 5.36 16.54 2.59
N ARG A 333 6.25 17.49 2.86
CA ARG A 333 7.34 17.36 3.85
C ARG A 333 6.80 17.20 5.28
N ALA A 334 5.80 18.00 5.67
CA ALA A 334 5.16 17.87 6.98
C ALA A 334 4.40 16.53 7.11
N ALA A 335 3.76 16.07 6.03
CA ALA A 335 3.10 14.77 5.98
C ALA A 335 4.09 13.60 6.11
N ALA A 336 5.31 13.70 5.58
CA ALA A 336 6.37 12.71 5.77
C ALA A 336 6.74 12.57 7.25
N VAL A 337 6.87 13.70 7.99
CA VAL A 337 7.10 13.67 9.44
C VAL A 337 5.95 12.94 10.14
N MET A 338 4.70 13.26 9.81
CA MET A 338 3.53 12.61 10.38
C MET A 338 3.52 11.10 10.08
N LEU A 339 3.64 10.72 8.81
CA LEU A 339 3.60 9.32 8.35
C LEU A 339 4.62 8.45 9.10
N LEU A 340 5.86 8.94 9.23
CA LEU A 340 6.98 8.15 9.75
C LEU A 340 7.12 8.20 11.28
N THR A 341 6.31 9.02 11.96
CA THR A 341 6.36 9.15 13.44
C THR A 341 5.09 8.66 14.14
N LEU A 342 3.98 8.45 13.42
CA LEU A 342 2.77 7.83 13.99
C LEU A 342 3.03 6.40 14.46
N ARG A 343 2.23 5.95 15.46
CA ARG A 343 2.22 4.55 15.91
C ARG A 343 1.61 3.68 14.83
N GLY A 344 2.37 2.75 14.30
CA GLY A 344 1.94 1.86 13.22
C GLY A 344 3.05 1.57 12.22
N THR A 345 2.73 0.79 11.20
CA THR A 345 3.62 0.47 10.08
C THR A 345 3.34 1.41 8.92
N PRO A 346 4.27 2.33 8.59
CA PRO A 346 4.12 3.21 7.45
C PRO A 346 4.39 2.47 6.14
N PHE A 347 3.61 2.82 5.11
CA PHE A 347 3.80 2.41 3.73
C PHE A 347 4.12 3.64 2.90
N ILE A 348 5.25 3.62 2.21
CA ILE A 348 5.73 4.67 1.30
C ILE A 348 5.49 4.20 -0.12
N TYR A 349 4.79 4.98 -0.92
CA TYR A 349 4.63 4.69 -2.34
C TYR A 349 5.81 5.26 -3.14
N GLN A 350 6.32 4.50 -4.10
CA GLN A 350 7.44 4.93 -4.97
C GLN A 350 7.29 6.37 -5.47
N GLY A 351 8.34 7.16 -5.32
CA GLY A 351 8.38 8.58 -5.69
C GLY A 351 7.80 9.54 -4.64
N GLU A 352 7.24 9.02 -3.54
CA GLU A 352 6.83 9.84 -2.41
C GLU A 352 8.04 10.46 -1.71
N GLU A 353 9.13 9.70 -1.61
CA GLU A 353 10.43 10.15 -1.09
C GLU A 353 11.13 11.17 -1.99
N LEU A 354 10.67 11.33 -3.22
CA LEU A 354 11.11 12.37 -4.16
C LEU A 354 10.15 13.57 -4.19
N GLY A 355 9.01 13.47 -3.54
CA GLY A 355 7.96 14.51 -3.57
C GLY A 355 7.26 14.61 -4.91
N LEU A 356 7.12 13.51 -5.67
CA LEU A 356 6.48 13.52 -6.97
C LEU A 356 4.98 13.80 -6.90
N GLU A 357 4.47 14.50 -7.89
CA GLU A 357 3.05 14.68 -8.17
C GLU A 357 2.54 13.65 -9.18
N ASP A 358 1.23 13.62 -9.40
CA ASP A 358 0.64 12.88 -10.51
C ASP A 358 1.08 13.44 -11.84
N ALA A 359 1.31 12.58 -12.83
CA ALA A 359 1.51 13.02 -14.19
C ALA A 359 0.22 13.62 -14.79
N LEU A 360 0.40 14.54 -15.73
CA LEU A 360 -0.71 15.11 -16.50
C LEU A 360 -1.12 14.13 -17.60
N ILE A 361 -2.31 13.55 -17.47
CA ILE A 361 -2.84 12.56 -18.41
C ILE A 361 -3.82 13.23 -19.36
N THR A 362 -3.54 13.14 -20.66
CA THR A 362 -4.44 13.59 -21.73
C THR A 362 -5.27 12.42 -22.27
N ALA A 363 -6.24 12.72 -23.15
CA ALA A 363 -7.02 11.68 -23.79
C ALA A 363 -6.16 10.71 -24.63
N GLU A 364 -5.04 11.21 -25.19
CA GLU A 364 -4.11 10.43 -26.03
C GLU A 364 -3.14 9.57 -25.19
N THR A 365 -2.88 9.95 -23.93
CA THR A 365 -1.95 9.24 -23.05
C THR A 365 -2.65 8.38 -22.01
N ARG A 366 -3.99 8.41 -21.95
CA ARG A 366 -4.77 7.59 -21.03
C ARG A 366 -4.70 6.12 -21.45
N VAL A 367 -4.38 5.26 -20.49
CA VAL A 367 -4.33 3.80 -20.64
C VAL A 367 -5.31 3.11 -19.70
N ASP A 368 -5.38 3.53 -18.45
CA ASP A 368 -6.19 2.89 -17.41
C ASP A 368 -7.68 3.30 -17.51
N PRO A 369 -8.61 2.31 -17.62
CA PRO A 369 -10.06 2.61 -17.62
C PRO A 369 -10.54 3.30 -16.33
N GLY A 370 -9.91 2.99 -15.19
CA GLY A 370 -10.21 3.57 -13.89
C GLY A 370 -9.69 5.00 -13.69
N GLY A 371 -8.85 5.51 -14.63
CA GLY A 371 -8.31 6.86 -14.59
C GLY A 371 -7.16 7.06 -13.59
N ARG A 372 -6.45 5.99 -13.21
CA ARG A 372 -5.37 5.99 -12.21
C ARG A 372 -3.98 6.31 -12.79
N ASP A 373 -3.86 6.54 -14.09
CA ASP A 373 -2.56 6.71 -14.77
C ASP A 373 -1.68 7.79 -14.16
N GLY A 374 -2.26 8.89 -13.66
CA GLY A 374 -1.51 10.00 -13.09
C GLY A 374 -0.60 9.57 -11.94
N CYS A 375 -1.13 8.82 -10.97
CA CYS A 375 -0.35 8.34 -9.83
C CYS A 375 0.62 7.21 -10.20
N ARG A 376 0.46 6.58 -11.37
CA ARG A 376 1.28 5.48 -11.90
C ARG A 376 2.44 5.93 -12.77
N ALA A 377 2.73 7.23 -12.83
CA ALA A 377 3.80 7.82 -13.61
C ALA A 377 5.18 7.20 -13.31
N PRO A 378 6.07 7.11 -14.33
CA PRO A 378 7.42 6.59 -14.18
C PRO A 378 8.26 7.42 -13.20
N ILE A 379 9.17 6.76 -12.47
CA ILE A 379 10.15 7.42 -11.60
C ILE A 379 11.26 8.07 -12.44
N PRO A 380 11.53 9.38 -12.27
CA PRO A 380 12.67 10.03 -12.90
C PRO A 380 13.93 9.73 -12.09
N TRP A 381 14.75 8.80 -12.58
CA TRP A 381 16.02 8.44 -11.95
C TRP A 381 17.13 9.45 -12.23
N GLN A 382 17.16 10.00 -13.45
CA GLN A 382 18.14 10.98 -13.92
C GLN A 382 17.49 12.31 -14.27
N ALA A 383 18.19 13.41 -14.08
CA ALA A 383 17.69 14.74 -14.37
C ALA A 383 17.48 14.97 -15.87
N GLU A 384 18.44 14.52 -16.67
CA GLU A 384 18.37 14.70 -18.12
C GLU A 384 17.41 13.69 -18.77
N PRO A 385 16.53 14.13 -19.69
CA PRO A 385 15.70 13.22 -20.47
C PRO A 385 16.55 12.18 -21.22
N PRO A 386 16.12 10.94 -21.27
CA PRO A 386 14.82 10.40 -20.88
C PRO A 386 14.73 9.93 -19.41
N HIS A 387 15.33 10.63 -18.48
CA HIS A 387 15.22 10.43 -17.02
C HIS A 387 15.61 9.03 -16.52
N GLY A 388 16.60 8.42 -17.18
CA GLY A 388 17.05 7.05 -16.88
C GLY A 388 16.25 5.94 -17.59
N TRP A 389 15.26 6.31 -18.40
CA TRP A 389 14.45 5.42 -19.22
C TRP A 389 14.94 5.46 -20.67
N SER A 390 15.93 4.64 -20.97
CA SER A 390 16.58 4.61 -22.30
C SER A 390 15.84 3.65 -23.25
N GLY A 391 15.73 4.01 -24.52
CA GLY A 391 15.13 3.16 -25.56
C GLY A 391 13.76 3.64 -25.98
N ALA A 392 12.71 2.86 -25.74
CA ALA A 392 11.34 3.22 -26.08
C ALA A 392 10.80 4.33 -25.16
N LYS A 393 9.80 5.04 -25.66
CA LYS A 393 9.06 6.01 -24.82
C LYS A 393 8.41 5.28 -23.64
N PRO A 394 8.52 5.79 -22.40
CA PRO A 394 7.81 5.23 -21.26
C PRO A 394 6.30 5.13 -21.51
N TRP A 395 5.69 4.10 -20.97
CA TRP A 395 4.28 3.77 -21.18
C TRP A 395 3.31 4.87 -20.69
N LEU A 396 3.74 5.70 -19.73
CA LEU A 396 3.04 6.89 -19.26
C LEU A 396 3.97 8.11 -19.29
N PRO A 397 3.42 9.34 -19.28
CA PRO A 397 4.22 10.56 -19.12
C PRO A 397 4.91 10.60 -17.75
N PHE A 398 6.04 11.30 -17.68
CA PHE A 398 6.65 11.64 -16.40
C PHE A 398 5.80 12.65 -15.61
N PRO A 399 5.94 12.68 -14.27
CA PRO A 399 5.32 13.71 -13.45
C PRO A 399 5.91 15.10 -13.76
N PRO A 400 5.22 16.18 -13.37
CA PRO A 400 5.79 17.52 -13.45
C PRO A 400 7.13 17.61 -12.71
N GLU A 401 8.00 18.53 -13.13
CA GLU A 401 9.31 18.79 -12.50
C GLU A 401 10.23 17.56 -12.45
N ALA A 402 10.09 16.62 -13.40
CA ALA A 402 10.83 15.35 -13.41
C ALA A 402 12.35 15.56 -13.44
N ASP A 403 12.85 16.59 -14.12
CA ASP A 403 14.26 16.98 -14.15
C ASP A 403 14.75 17.54 -12.81
N GLU A 404 13.93 18.29 -12.10
CA GLU A 404 14.27 18.89 -10.81
C GLU A 404 14.16 17.88 -9.66
N LEU A 405 13.13 17.01 -9.72
CA LEU A 405 12.81 16.02 -8.69
C LEU A 405 13.47 14.65 -8.92
N ALA A 406 14.30 14.51 -9.95
CA ALA A 406 15.00 13.28 -10.25
C ALA A 406 15.80 12.75 -9.05
N ALA A 407 15.80 11.43 -8.88
CA ALA A 407 16.50 10.77 -7.77
C ALA A 407 17.98 11.14 -7.68
N GLU A 408 18.68 11.26 -8.82
CA GLU A 408 20.10 11.64 -8.83
C GLU A 408 20.36 13.05 -8.27
N ARG A 409 19.43 13.98 -8.42
CA ARG A 409 19.58 15.35 -7.87
C ARG A 409 19.30 15.39 -6.37
N GLN A 410 18.46 14.52 -5.91
CA GLN A 410 18.05 14.49 -4.50
C GLN A 410 18.99 13.65 -3.64
N THR A 411 19.59 12.61 -4.22
CA THR A 411 20.55 11.77 -3.51
C THR A 411 21.78 12.59 -3.16
N GLY A 412 22.08 12.72 -1.85
CA GLY A 412 23.20 13.52 -1.34
C GLY A 412 22.92 15.02 -1.20
N ALA A 413 21.78 15.53 -1.64
CA ALA A 413 21.37 16.91 -1.40
C ALA A 413 20.73 17.05 0.00
N ALA A 414 21.36 17.78 0.90
CA ALA A 414 21.03 17.81 2.34
C ALA A 414 19.58 18.20 2.67
N ASN A 415 18.98 19.08 1.86
CA ASN A 415 17.62 19.59 2.08
C ASN A 415 16.58 18.98 1.13
N SER A 416 16.92 17.91 0.40
CA SER A 416 15.98 17.23 -0.49
C SER A 416 14.87 16.51 0.29
N MET A 417 13.79 16.17 -0.42
CA MET A 417 12.76 15.31 0.15
C MET A 417 13.33 13.94 0.51
N PHE A 418 14.17 13.37 -0.35
CA PHE A 418 14.87 12.11 -0.11
C PHE A 418 15.69 12.15 1.20
N ALA A 419 16.48 13.20 1.41
CA ALA A 419 17.25 13.35 2.64
C ALA A 419 16.36 13.50 3.88
N LEU A 420 15.20 14.14 3.78
CA LEU A 420 14.23 14.20 4.88
C LEU A 420 13.72 12.79 5.24
N TYR A 421 13.31 11.99 4.23
CA TYR A 421 12.87 10.62 4.45
C TYR A 421 13.98 9.76 5.06
N GLN A 422 15.23 9.87 4.58
CA GLN A 422 16.36 9.14 5.16
C GLN A 422 16.55 9.47 6.66
N ARG A 423 16.52 10.76 7.04
CA ARG A 423 16.69 11.16 8.44
C ARG A 423 15.53 10.68 9.31
N LEU A 424 14.29 10.74 8.82
CA LEU A 424 13.11 10.25 9.54
C LEU A 424 13.17 8.74 9.74
N LEU A 425 13.54 7.98 8.71
CA LEU A 425 13.68 6.53 8.79
C LEU A 425 14.82 6.12 9.74
N ALA A 426 15.94 6.84 9.70
CA ALA A 426 17.05 6.62 10.63
C ALA A 426 16.63 6.92 12.09
N ALA A 427 15.94 8.05 12.33
CA ALA A 427 15.42 8.40 13.66
C ALA A 427 14.40 7.36 14.15
N ARG A 428 13.50 6.87 13.26
CA ARG A 428 12.54 5.84 13.58
C ARG A 428 13.23 4.54 14.03
N LYS A 429 14.24 4.08 13.29
CA LYS A 429 15.02 2.87 13.64
C LYS A 429 15.80 3.02 14.94
N ALA A 430 16.31 4.21 15.21
CA ALA A 430 17.12 4.47 16.40
C ALA A 430 16.28 4.69 17.69
N SER A 431 14.98 5.04 17.55
CA SER A 431 14.12 5.35 18.69
C SER A 431 13.14 4.22 19.00
N PRO A 432 13.27 3.50 20.12
CA PRO A 432 12.26 2.55 20.58
C PRO A 432 10.85 3.16 20.66
N ALA A 433 10.75 4.41 21.07
CA ALA A 433 9.49 5.16 21.14
C ALA A 433 8.82 5.27 19.77
N LEU A 434 9.56 5.65 18.72
CA LEU A 434 9.02 5.74 17.36
C LEU A 434 8.73 4.37 16.75
N HIS A 435 9.55 3.39 17.07
CA HIS A 435 9.47 2.03 16.52
C HIS A 435 8.26 1.26 17.06
N HIS A 436 8.13 1.20 18.42
CA HIS A 436 7.12 0.37 19.08
C HIS A 436 6.32 1.09 20.17
N GLY A 437 6.65 2.35 20.48
CA GLY A 437 6.09 3.06 21.62
C GLY A 437 4.61 3.36 21.50
N ASP A 438 4.04 3.74 22.65
CA ASP A 438 2.68 4.22 22.75
C ASP A 438 2.48 5.56 22.05
N PHE A 439 1.22 5.89 21.78
CA PHE A 439 0.79 7.15 21.20
C PHE A 439 -0.10 7.90 22.18
N GLU A 440 0.17 9.19 22.36
CA GLU A 440 -0.68 10.09 23.14
C GLU A 440 -0.85 11.41 22.37
N GLU A 441 -2.08 11.73 21.99
CA GLU A 441 -2.38 13.05 21.44
C GLU A 441 -2.32 14.10 22.56
N LEU A 442 -1.70 15.25 22.29
CA LEU A 442 -1.54 16.32 23.24
C LEU A 442 -2.46 17.51 22.91
N PRO A 443 -2.92 18.25 23.94
CA PRO A 443 -3.69 19.48 23.72
C PRO A 443 -2.91 20.48 22.86
N SER A 444 -3.54 20.99 21.82
CA SER A 444 -2.92 21.93 20.88
C SER A 444 -3.96 22.83 20.23
N HIS A 445 -3.49 23.88 19.54
CA HIS A 445 -4.36 24.72 18.69
C HIS A 445 -5.07 23.85 17.62
N PRO A 446 -6.30 24.18 17.20
CA PRO A 446 -6.98 23.41 16.15
C PRO A 446 -6.17 23.16 14.87
N GLU A 447 -5.33 24.10 14.46
CA GLU A 447 -4.45 24.03 13.30
C GLU A 447 -3.08 23.38 13.58
N VAL A 448 -2.84 22.93 14.82
CA VAL A 448 -1.61 22.24 15.22
C VAL A 448 -1.96 20.84 15.69
N LEU A 449 -1.40 19.82 15.09
CA LEU A 449 -1.43 18.44 15.61
C LEU A 449 -0.17 18.21 16.44
N ALA A 450 -0.35 17.84 17.71
CA ALA A 450 0.76 17.50 18.58
C ALA A 450 0.51 16.14 19.26
N TYR A 451 1.53 15.30 19.33
CA TYR A 451 1.46 14.01 20.00
C TYR A 451 2.83 13.58 20.53
N ARG A 452 2.78 12.72 21.53
CA ARG A 452 3.95 12.09 22.13
C ARG A 452 4.01 10.61 21.77
N ARG A 453 5.22 10.13 21.50
CA ARG A 453 5.57 8.71 21.42
C ARG A 453 6.50 8.40 22.60
N GLN A 454 6.28 7.27 23.27
CA GLN A 454 7.12 6.89 24.41
C GLN A 454 7.22 5.37 24.57
N LEU A 455 8.42 4.89 24.97
CA LEU A 455 8.69 3.52 25.35
C LEU A 455 9.98 3.47 26.21
N ASP A 456 9.93 2.82 27.37
CA ASP A 456 11.11 2.47 28.19
C ASP A 456 12.08 3.64 28.47
N GLY A 457 11.53 4.84 28.70
CA GLY A 457 12.33 6.06 28.97
C GLY A 457 12.71 6.84 27.72
N ASP A 458 12.61 6.28 26.52
CA ASP A 458 12.71 7.03 25.28
C ASP A 458 11.40 7.77 25.00
N GLN A 459 11.52 9.04 24.60
CA GLN A 459 10.38 9.90 24.29
C GLN A 459 10.66 10.74 23.04
N ARG A 460 9.61 10.92 22.23
CA ARG A 460 9.60 11.87 21.12
C ARG A 460 8.30 12.68 21.18
N LEU A 461 8.44 13.98 20.94
CA LEU A 461 7.32 14.90 20.75
C LEU A 461 7.27 15.31 19.29
N VAL A 462 6.10 15.20 18.69
CA VAL A 462 5.85 15.60 17.29
C VAL A 462 4.85 16.74 17.29
N CYS A 463 5.17 17.80 16.54
CA CYS A 463 4.33 18.98 16.39
C CYS A 463 4.23 19.35 14.92
N ILE A 464 3.01 19.49 14.41
CA ILE A 464 2.73 19.77 12.99
C ILE A 464 1.83 20.99 12.91
N ASN A 465 2.30 22.05 12.28
CA ASN A 465 1.51 23.24 11.97
C ASN A 465 0.92 23.13 10.55
N PHE A 466 -0.39 23.05 10.44
CA PHE A 466 -1.10 22.97 9.15
C PHE A 466 -1.37 24.35 8.55
N ALA A 467 -1.18 25.44 9.32
CA ALA A 467 -1.51 26.79 8.92
C ALA A 467 -0.37 27.48 8.14
N GLU A 468 -0.74 28.48 7.35
CA GLU A 468 0.18 29.39 6.66
C GLU A 468 0.72 30.53 7.57
N GLN A 469 0.54 30.40 8.87
CA GLN A 469 1.01 31.35 9.88
C GLN A 469 1.73 30.62 11.02
N PRO A 470 2.65 31.29 11.74
CA PRO A 470 3.33 30.67 12.86
C PRO A 470 2.37 30.45 14.05
N HIS A 471 2.54 29.33 14.74
CA HIS A 471 1.79 29.03 15.97
C HIS A 471 2.72 28.79 17.15
N ALA A 472 2.43 29.46 18.27
CA ALA A 472 3.07 29.16 19.55
C ALA A 472 2.58 27.79 20.06
N TYR A 473 3.52 26.93 20.40
CA TYR A 473 3.26 25.65 21.05
C TYR A 473 4.31 25.40 22.15
N PRO A 474 4.28 26.18 23.25
CA PRO A 474 5.17 25.95 24.37
C PRO A 474 4.82 24.60 25.02
N HIS A 475 5.78 23.73 25.16
CA HIS A 475 5.63 22.44 25.82
C HIS A 475 6.59 22.35 27.02
N ALA A 476 6.12 21.77 28.12
CA ALA A 476 6.95 21.60 29.32
C ALA A 476 8.16 20.69 29.05
N GLY A 477 9.29 21.00 29.65
CA GLY A 477 10.54 20.28 29.47
C GLY A 477 11.52 21.00 28.52
N HIS A 478 12.72 20.44 28.44
CA HIS A 478 13.78 20.93 27.55
C HIS A 478 13.84 20.00 26.33
N TRP A 479 13.50 20.52 25.16
CA TRP A 479 13.42 19.79 23.93
C TRP A 479 14.42 20.33 22.92
N GLN A 480 15.02 19.44 22.14
CA GLN A 480 15.86 19.76 21.00
C GLN A 480 15.14 19.35 19.71
N VAL A 481 15.24 20.17 18.68
CA VAL A 481 14.75 19.80 17.35
C VAL A 481 15.66 18.70 16.79
N GLU A 482 15.13 17.50 16.67
CA GLU A 482 15.84 16.35 16.07
C GLU A 482 15.75 16.41 14.55
N ILE A 483 14.52 16.62 14.02
CA ILE A 483 14.24 16.79 12.59
C ILE A 483 13.18 17.88 12.41
N ALA A 484 13.40 18.74 11.43
CA ALA A 484 12.42 19.72 10.95
C ALA A 484 12.06 19.44 9.49
N SER A 485 10.78 19.53 9.13
CA SER A 485 10.33 19.34 7.76
C SER A 485 10.95 20.32 6.75
N ASP A 486 11.28 21.54 7.22
CA ASP A 486 11.93 22.62 6.47
C ASP A 486 13.45 22.73 6.76
N GLY A 487 13.99 21.86 7.63
CA GLY A 487 15.39 21.88 8.08
C GLY A 487 15.74 23.00 9.06
N VAL A 488 14.77 23.86 9.44
CA VAL A 488 15.04 25.02 10.28
C VAL A 488 15.08 24.64 11.76
N GLY A 489 16.18 24.97 12.42
CA GLY A 489 16.38 24.78 13.86
C GLY A 489 16.85 23.37 14.25
N GLU A 490 17.16 22.48 13.31
CA GLU A 490 17.70 21.16 13.63
C GLU A 490 18.98 21.25 14.48
N GLY A 491 19.03 20.47 15.56
CA GLY A 491 20.13 20.51 16.53
C GLY A 491 20.01 21.59 17.60
N GLU A 492 19.11 22.57 17.44
CA GLU A 492 18.93 23.67 18.38
C GLU A 492 17.84 23.38 19.44
N PRO A 493 17.86 24.05 20.60
CA PRO A 493 16.77 24.01 21.56
C PRO A 493 15.46 24.48 20.93
N TYR A 494 14.37 23.75 21.19
CA TYR A 494 13.04 24.13 20.69
C TYR A 494 12.55 25.43 21.34
N ALA A 495 12.27 26.44 20.53
CA ALA A 495 11.91 27.78 20.99
C ALA A 495 10.42 27.96 21.39
N GLY A 496 9.61 26.89 21.31
CA GLY A 496 8.17 26.95 21.64
C GLY A 496 7.28 27.53 20.53
N THR A 497 7.77 27.65 19.31
CA THR A 497 7.03 28.17 18.17
C THR A 497 7.28 27.29 16.93
N LEU A 498 6.22 27.06 16.15
CA LEU A 498 6.24 26.38 14.86
C LEU A 498 6.12 27.41 13.74
N ASN A 499 6.97 27.32 12.73
CA ASN A 499 6.84 28.12 11.52
C ASN A 499 5.58 27.73 10.71
N PRO A 500 5.13 28.55 9.75
CA PRO A 500 4.05 28.16 8.83
C PRO A 500 4.32 26.81 8.19
N GLY A 501 3.35 25.90 8.20
CA GLY A 501 3.44 24.57 7.58
C GLY A 501 4.58 23.67 8.07
N GLN A 502 5.26 24.01 9.16
CA GLN A 502 6.39 23.26 9.72
C GLN A 502 5.91 22.04 10.52
N ALA A 503 6.60 20.93 10.36
CA ALA A 503 6.51 19.79 11.26
C ALA A 503 7.86 19.51 11.92
N LEU A 504 7.83 19.26 13.23
CA LEU A 504 9.02 19.00 14.03
C LEU A 504 8.93 17.64 14.72
N LEU A 505 10.02 16.89 14.67
CA LEU A 505 10.32 15.79 15.57
C LEU A 505 11.29 16.31 16.63
N LEU A 506 10.89 16.22 17.89
CA LEU A 506 11.64 16.72 19.03
C LEU A 506 12.08 15.58 19.94
N ARG A 507 13.30 15.65 20.46
CA ARG A 507 13.81 14.74 21.50
C ARG A 507 14.10 15.48 22.79
N PRO A 508 14.03 14.83 23.98
CA PRO A 508 14.46 15.44 25.23
C PRO A 508 15.94 15.84 25.15
N MET A 509 16.27 16.99 25.72
CA MET A 509 17.68 17.36 25.93
C MET A 509 18.21 16.59 27.14
N GLU A 510 19.39 16.01 26.99
CA GLU A 510 20.14 15.47 28.13
C GLU A 510 20.53 16.61 29.07
N ASN A 511 20.29 16.44 30.37
CA ASN A 511 20.64 17.44 31.40
C ASN A 511 22.16 17.49 31.63
#